data_ac27e7ddb5165fd2b765485d66588d1f
#
_entry.id   ac27e7ddb5165fd2b765485d66588d1f
#
_cell.length_a   1.000
_cell.length_b   1.000
_cell.length_c   1.000
_cell.angle_alpha   90.00
_cell.angle_beta   90.00
_cell.angle_gamma   90.00
#
_symmetry.space_group_name_H-M   'P 1'
#
loop_
_entity.id
_entity.type
_entity.pdbx_description
1 polymer ?
#
loop_
_entity_poly.entity_id
_entity_poly.type
_entity_poly.pdbx_seq_one_letter_code
_entity_poly.pdbx_strand_id
1 'polypeptide(L)'
;MSDGKLLQVRGLSVSFGHHKDGQSAETPVQVTDKVTFDIREGEFFALVGESGCGKSVTAMGILRLLPWPGAQIVEGSVDYCSAGAQAGKTVDLVKLPLAELQKVRGSGIACIFQEPMQALDPVVTIRKQLLEVFKFSGHNEREVQIPGQARNDAQSNARNDAKNSARNDAKGSRARENTKEQNLAEIREMLLLAGFKDPERVLDSYPHELSGGMLQRVCIVMALLPKPRLIIADEPTTALDVTVQAQVLAVLKDLAERTGTAVLLITHNMGIVSQYADRVAVMYAGRIVECGPVRDVIDRPMHPYTQGLLAAIPENHSDMRNLRSIPGSVPHARDFVKGCRFADRCEKCMNASAEIKARCHSSEVPPCVGEGTPHYASCFLAAES
;
A
#
# COMPACT_ATOMS: atom_id res chain seq x y z
N MET A 1 18.37 -6.84 16.69
CA MET A 1 17.71 -7.88 15.89
C MET A 1 16.36 -7.31 15.51
N SER A 2 16.04 -7.14 14.23
CA SER A 2 14.75 -6.62 13.78
C SER A 2 13.70 -7.71 14.05
N ASP A 3 12.69 -7.38 14.80
CA ASP A 3 11.58 -8.23 15.28
C ASP A 3 10.65 -8.69 14.13
N GLY A 4 11.20 -9.03 12.96
CA GLY A 4 10.46 -9.40 11.75
C GLY A 4 9.66 -8.27 11.11
N LYS A 5 9.88 -7.02 11.53
CA LYS A 5 9.15 -5.85 11.01
C LYS A 5 9.75 -5.37 9.70
N LEU A 6 8.94 -5.36 8.65
CA LEU A 6 9.29 -4.89 7.31
C LEU A 6 9.15 -3.36 7.20
N LEU A 7 8.03 -2.83 7.72
CA LEU A 7 7.71 -1.40 7.72
C LEU A 7 7.25 -0.97 9.10
N GLN A 8 7.73 0.19 9.56
CA GLN A 8 7.23 0.85 10.77
C GLN A 8 6.87 2.29 10.46
N VAL A 9 5.61 2.63 10.59
CA VAL A 9 5.10 4.01 10.53
C VAL A 9 4.99 4.51 11.96
N ARG A 10 5.65 5.62 12.27
CA ARG A 10 5.67 6.19 13.62
C ARG A 10 5.28 7.66 13.59
N GLY A 11 4.12 7.96 14.15
CA GLY A 11 3.64 9.32 14.32
C GLY A 11 3.47 10.10 13.01
N LEU A 12 3.16 9.41 11.90
CA LEU A 12 3.06 10.04 10.58
C LEU A 12 1.91 11.03 10.54
N SER A 13 2.24 12.31 10.35
CA SER A 13 1.29 13.41 10.23
C SER A 13 1.46 14.12 8.88
N VAL A 14 0.36 14.27 8.15
CA VAL A 14 0.31 14.90 6.82
C VAL A 14 -0.65 16.07 6.86
N SER A 15 -0.25 17.21 6.31
CA SER A 15 -1.12 18.38 6.15
C SER A 15 -1.16 18.87 4.71
N PHE A 16 -2.26 19.54 4.38
CA PHE A 16 -2.56 20.14 3.08
C PHE A 16 -2.72 21.65 3.19
N GLY A 17 -2.63 22.35 2.06
CA GLY A 17 -2.77 23.82 2.02
C GLY A 17 -1.43 24.56 2.08
N HIS A 18 -0.31 23.86 1.79
CA HIS A 18 1.01 24.48 1.65
C HIS A 18 1.19 25.10 0.25
N HIS A 19 1.83 26.26 0.18
CA HIS A 19 2.19 26.94 -1.08
C HIS A 19 3.71 27.09 -1.20
N LYS A 20 4.24 27.11 -2.45
CA LYS A 20 5.69 27.22 -2.72
C LYS A 20 6.32 28.47 -2.12
N ASP A 21 5.59 29.56 -2.05
CA ASP A 21 6.10 30.89 -1.70
C ASP A 21 5.97 31.24 -0.20
N GLY A 22 5.58 30.26 0.64
CA GLY A 22 5.39 30.47 2.09
C GLY A 22 4.22 31.42 2.44
N GLN A 23 3.51 31.95 1.44
CA GLN A 23 2.32 32.76 1.62
C GLN A 23 1.08 31.89 1.46
N SER A 24 0.72 31.15 2.52
CA SER A 24 -0.58 30.47 2.54
C SER A 24 -1.64 31.51 2.92
N ALA A 25 -2.62 31.69 2.05
CA ALA A 25 -3.84 32.46 2.38
C ALA A 25 -4.69 31.76 3.45
N GLU A 26 -4.46 30.47 3.71
CA GLU A 26 -5.20 29.64 4.67
C GLU A 26 -4.24 28.85 5.56
N THR A 27 -4.64 28.56 6.79
CA THR A 27 -3.92 27.68 7.73
C THR A 27 -3.87 26.26 7.15
N PRO A 28 -2.68 25.62 7.10
CA PRO A 28 -2.58 24.24 6.64
C PRO A 28 -3.48 23.30 7.45
N VAL A 29 -4.14 22.39 6.76
CA VAL A 29 -5.12 21.44 7.33
C VAL A 29 -4.46 20.10 7.53
N GLN A 30 -4.40 19.62 8.77
CA GLN A 30 -3.85 18.31 9.11
C GLN A 30 -4.88 17.21 8.82
N VAL A 31 -4.57 16.31 7.88
CA VAL A 31 -5.44 15.21 7.45
C VAL A 31 -5.12 13.93 8.20
N THR A 32 -3.84 13.62 8.45
CA THR A 32 -3.43 12.50 9.31
C THR A 32 -2.70 13.03 10.54
N ASP A 33 -2.89 12.39 11.67
CA ASP A 33 -2.40 12.85 12.96
C ASP A 33 -1.80 11.69 13.75
N LYS A 34 -0.47 11.66 13.81
CA LYS A 34 0.35 10.69 14.55
C LYS A 34 0.02 9.22 14.25
N VAL A 35 -0.26 8.92 12.97
CA VAL A 35 -0.55 7.56 12.53
C VAL A 35 0.64 6.66 12.83
N THR A 36 0.39 5.58 13.59
CA THR A 36 1.41 4.64 14.04
C THR A 36 0.93 3.21 13.87
N PHE A 37 1.67 2.40 13.11
CA PHE A 37 1.50 0.95 12.96
C PHE A 37 2.75 0.32 12.38
N ASP A 38 2.83 -1.00 12.41
CA ASP A 38 3.90 -1.77 11.79
C ASP A 38 3.35 -2.88 10.90
N ILE A 39 4.12 -3.29 9.90
CA ILE A 39 3.83 -4.41 9.00
C ILE A 39 5.01 -5.37 9.06
N ARG A 40 4.73 -6.68 9.18
CA ARG A 40 5.72 -7.73 9.21
C ARG A 40 6.00 -8.29 7.82
N GLU A 41 7.09 -9.04 7.68
CA GLU A 41 7.39 -9.73 6.43
C GLU A 41 6.31 -10.76 6.08
N GLY A 42 5.84 -10.75 4.83
CA GLY A 42 4.79 -11.66 4.34
C GLY A 42 3.41 -11.45 4.97
N GLU A 43 3.21 -10.42 5.81
CA GLU A 43 1.95 -10.14 6.48
C GLU A 43 0.95 -9.51 5.51
N PHE A 44 -0.32 -9.92 5.61
CA PHE A 44 -1.44 -9.25 5.00
C PHE A 44 -2.10 -8.31 6.02
N PHE A 45 -1.68 -7.04 6.03
CA PHE A 45 -2.14 -6.02 6.96
C PHE A 45 -3.21 -5.14 6.32
N ALA A 46 -4.34 -4.92 7.03
CA ALA A 46 -5.40 -4.06 6.54
C ALA A 46 -5.43 -2.70 7.25
N LEU A 47 -5.68 -1.63 6.49
CA LEU A 47 -6.03 -0.30 7.00
C LEU A 47 -7.46 0.01 6.59
N VAL A 48 -8.37 0.06 7.57
CA VAL A 48 -9.80 0.16 7.32
C VAL A 48 -10.41 1.43 7.95
N GLY A 49 -11.47 1.94 7.34
CA GLY A 49 -12.24 3.08 7.84
C GLY A 49 -13.11 3.69 6.76
N GLU A 50 -14.02 4.60 7.13
CA GLU A 50 -14.89 5.30 6.19
C GLU A 50 -14.09 6.13 5.16
N SER A 51 -14.73 6.47 4.03
CA SER A 51 -14.15 7.36 3.03
C SER A 51 -13.80 8.73 3.65
N GLY A 52 -12.65 9.30 3.26
CA GLY A 52 -12.17 10.59 3.78
C GLY A 52 -11.45 10.53 5.14
N CYS A 53 -11.32 9.37 5.79
CA CYS A 53 -10.65 9.29 7.10
C CYS A 53 -9.10 9.39 7.04
N GLY A 54 -8.47 9.42 5.83
CA GLY A 54 -7.02 9.62 5.66
C GLY A 54 -6.22 8.39 5.22
N LYS A 55 -6.85 7.26 4.87
CA LYS A 55 -6.17 5.99 4.47
C LYS A 55 -5.23 6.16 3.28
N SER A 56 -5.74 6.65 2.16
CA SER A 56 -4.96 6.89 0.93
C SER A 56 -3.87 7.95 1.14
N VAL A 57 -4.14 8.97 1.97
CA VAL A 57 -3.14 9.98 2.35
C VAL A 57 -1.99 9.33 3.13
N THR A 58 -2.29 8.39 4.03
CA THR A 58 -1.29 7.61 4.76
C THR A 58 -0.44 6.78 3.80
N ALA A 59 -1.06 6.06 2.84
CA ALA A 59 -0.36 5.28 1.82
C ALA A 59 0.57 6.15 0.96
N MET A 60 0.06 7.26 0.45
CA MET A 60 0.85 8.22 -0.33
C MET A 60 1.96 8.86 0.50
N GLY A 61 1.73 9.08 1.80
CA GLY A 61 2.73 9.58 2.74
C GLY A 61 3.90 8.61 2.91
N ILE A 62 3.64 7.30 3.05
CA ILE A 62 4.66 6.26 3.14
C ILE A 62 5.62 6.32 1.94
N LEU A 63 5.09 6.47 0.74
CA LEU A 63 5.88 6.53 -0.50
C LEU A 63 6.30 7.95 -0.89
N ARG A 64 5.91 8.99 -0.15
CA ARG A 64 6.11 10.40 -0.50
C ARG A 64 5.58 10.72 -1.90
N LEU A 65 4.41 10.18 -2.25
CA LEU A 65 3.68 10.44 -3.50
C LEU A 65 2.61 11.54 -3.31
N LEU A 66 2.68 12.28 -2.22
CA LEU A 66 1.78 13.40 -1.93
C LEU A 66 1.91 14.51 -2.98
N PRO A 67 0.83 15.21 -3.35
CA PRO A 67 0.85 16.29 -4.33
C PRO A 67 1.65 17.49 -3.79
N TRP A 68 2.85 17.69 -4.33
CA TRP A 68 3.72 18.80 -3.98
C TRP A 68 3.36 20.07 -4.81
N PRO A 69 3.33 21.27 -4.23
CA PRO A 69 3.64 21.62 -2.83
C PRO A 69 2.42 21.56 -1.90
N GLY A 70 1.24 21.20 -2.40
CA GLY A 70 -0.03 21.29 -1.68
C GLY A 70 -0.09 20.41 -0.42
N ALA A 71 0.62 19.26 -0.38
CA ALA A 71 0.64 18.38 0.77
C ALA A 71 2.06 18.10 1.26
N GLN A 72 2.26 18.00 2.57
CA GLN A 72 3.56 17.77 3.21
C GLN A 72 3.43 16.84 4.42
N ILE A 73 4.47 16.01 4.64
CA ILE A 73 4.67 15.30 5.90
C ILE A 73 5.25 16.31 6.90
N VAL A 74 4.52 16.59 7.97
CA VAL A 74 4.90 17.58 8.98
C VAL A 74 5.54 16.95 10.22
N GLU A 75 5.28 15.67 10.48
CA GLU A 75 5.81 14.94 11.62
C GLU A 75 5.87 13.44 11.30
N GLY A 76 6.76 12.71 11.98
CA GLY A 76 6.86 11.26 11.98
C GLY A 76 7.99 10.71 11.13
N SER A 77 8.10 9.38 11.14
CA SER A 77 9.06 8.60 10.36
C SER A 77 8.40 7.37 9.74
N VAL A 78 8.99 6.89 8.67
CA VAL A 78 8.60 5.64 7.99
C VAL A 78 9.85 4.79 7.82
N ASP A 79 10.06 3.87 8.75
CA ASP A 79 11.23 3.00 8.77
C ASP A 79 10.94 1.75 7.93
N TYR A 80 11.73 1.53 6.88
CA TYR A 80 11.64 0.39 5.97
C TYR A 80 12.88 -0.47 6.03
N CYS A 81 12.70 -1.78 6.18
CA CYS A 81 13.79 -2.76 6.15
C CYS A 81 14.13 -3.12 4.70
N SER A 82 15.27 -2.65 4.19
CA SER A 82 15.67 -2.87 2.80
C SER A 82 16.17 -4.29 2.53
N ALA A 83 16.08 -4.73 1.26
CA ALA A 83 16.59 -6.00 0.77
C ALA A 83 17.94 -5.85 0.05
N GLY A 84 18.57 -6.96 -0.35
CA GLY A 84 19.77 -6.99 -1.18
C GLY A 84 21.05 -6.68 -0.42
N ALA A 85 21.98 -5.91 -1.01
CA ALA A 85 23.28 -5.58 -0.44
C ALA A 85 23.19 -4.80 0.90
N GLN A 86 22.01 -4.25 1.21
CA GLN A 86 21.67 -3.60 2.47
C GLN A 86 20.65 -4.39 3.29
N ALA A 87 20.54 -5.71 3.06
CA ALA A 87 19.60 -6.57 3.78
C ALA A 87 19.72 -6.39 5.31
N GLY A 88 18.57 -6.15 5.95
CA GLY A 88 18.51 -5.88 7.39
C GLY A 88 18.84 -4.44 7.80
N LYS A 89 19.19 -3.54 6.87
CA LYS A 89 19.38 -2.12 7.19
C LYS A 89 18.03 -1.41 7.11
N THR A 90 17.66 -0.77 8.21
CA THR A 90 16.46 0.07 8.28
C THR A 90 16.77 1.48 7.77
N VAL A 91 15.92 2.00 6.89
CA VAL A 91 16.02 3.35 6.33
C VAL A 91 14.73 4.12 6.56
N ASP A 92 14.83 5.38 6.96
CA ASP A 92 13.67 6.27 7.11
C ASP A 92 13.32 6.86 5.73
N LEU A 93 12.22 6.39 5.13
CA LEU A 93 11.76 6.83 3.81
C LEU A 93 11.42 8.33 3.76
N VAL A 94 11.03 8.93 4.90
CA VAL A 94 10.68 10.36 4.95
C VAL A 94 11.92 11.22 4.72
N LYS A 95 13.08 10.80 5.23
CA LYS A 95 14.35 11.54 5.14
C LYS A 95 15.22 11.10 3.96
N LEU A 96 14.87 10.00 3.30
CA LEU A 96 15.68 9.44 2.22
C LEU A 96 15.78 10.44 1.04
N PRO A 97 16.97 10.67 0.45
CA PRO A 97 17.11 11.44 -0.78
C PRO A 97 16.23 10.88 -1.90
N LEU A 98 15.68 11.75 -2.77
CA LEU A 98 14.72 11.34 -3.81
C LEU A 98 15.29 10.24 -4.72
N ALA A 99 16.56 10.34 -5.11
CA ALA A 99 17.24 9.35 -5.97
C ALA A 99 17.29 7.94 -5.31
N GLU A 100 17.48 7.87 -4.00
CA GLU A 100 17.47 6.60 -3.26
C GLU A 100 16.04 6.10 -3.04
N LEU A 101 15.08 7.00 -2.78
CA LEU A 101 13.67 6.65 -2.67
C LEU A 101 13.12 6.09 -3.99
N GLN A 102 13.55 6.61 -5.14
CA GLN A 102 13.18 6.08 -6.46
C GLN A 102 13.62 4.62 -6.65
N LYS A 103 14.74 4.20 -6.04
CA LYS A 103 15.19 2.79 -6.06
C LYS A 103 14.31 1.88 -5.20
N VAL A 104 13.64 2.42 -4.17
CA VAL A 104 12.71 1.66 -3.31
C VAL A 104 11.35 1.54 -3.98
N ARG A 105 10.89 2.61 -4.67
CA ARG A 105 9.61 2.62 -5.37
C ARG A 105 9.63 1.63 -6.53
N GLY A 106 8.63 0.76 -6.59
CA GLY A 106 8.47 -0.28 -7.59
C GLY A 106 9.22 -1.57 -7.28
N SER A 107 10.50 -1.52 -6.89
CA SER A 107 11.31 -2.71 -6.62
C SER A 107 11.25 -3.20 -5.16
N GLY A 108 11.22 -2.28 -4.20
CA GLY A 108 11.09 -2.61 -2.78
C GLY A 108 9.65 -2.53 -2.29
N ILE A 109 8.96 -1.46 -2.66
CA ILE A 109 7.56 -1.21 -2.35
C ILE A 109 6.84 -0.88 -3.65
N ALA A 110 5.87 -1.70 -4.04
CA ALA A 110 4.98 -1.46 -5.17
C ALA A 110 3.63 -0.90 -4.71
N CYS A 111 2.89 -0.28 -5.62
CA CYS A 111 1.57 0.29 -5.34
C CYS A 111 0.55 -0.17 -6.38
N ILE A 112 -0.63 -0.56 -5.92
CA ILE A 112 -1.81 -0.82 -6.74
C ILE A 112 -2.82 0.29 -6.41
N PHE A 113 -3.16 1.10 -7.42
CA PHE A 113 -4.08 2.22 -7.27
C PHE A 113 -5.53 1.80 -7.45
N GLN A 114 -6.45 2.63 -6.98
CA GLN A 114 -7.89 2.40 -6.99
C GLN A 114 -8.45 2.17 -8.40
N GLU A 115 -7.95 2.89 -9.41
CA GLU A 115 -8.42 2.81 -10.79
C GLU A 115 -7.34 2.21 -11.70
N PRO A 116 -7.47 0.94 -12.16
CA PRO A 116 -6.45 0.27 -12.96
C PRO A 116 -6.21 0.95 -14.32
N MET A 117 -7.24 1.60 -14.90
CA MET A 117 -7.10 2.33 -16.16
C MET A 117 -6.17 3.54 -16.07
N GLN A 118 -5.99 4.13 -14.88
CA GLN A 118 -5.05 5.24 -14.70
C GLN A 118 -3.60 4.76 -14.57
N ALA A 119 -3.39 3.48 -14.23
CA ALA A 119 -2.08 2.88 -14.08
C ALA A 119 -1.52 2.35 -15.42
N LEU A 120 -2.36 2.17 -16.44
CA LEU A 120 -2.01 1.58 -17.72
C LEU A 120 -2.12 2.61 -18.85
N ASP A 121 -1.18 2.56 -19.79
CA ASP A 121 -1.23 3.37 -21.00
C ASP A 121 -2.24 2.76 -21.99
N PRO A 122 -3.36 3.45 -22.35
CA PRO A 122 -4.43 2.90 -23.17
C PRO A 122 -4.03 2.61 -24.62
N VAL A 123 -2.94 3.18 -25.12
CA VAL A 123 -2.46 3.01 -26.51
C VAL A 123 -1.24 2.08 -26.62
N VAL A 124 -0.86 1.42 -25.52
CA VAL A 124 0.24 0.46 -25.47
C VAL A 124 -0.30 -0.91 -25.07
N THR A 125 0.12 -1.98 -25.77
CA THR A 125 -0.31 -3.34 -25.43
C THR A 125 0.20 -3.77 -24.05
N ILE A 126 -0.54 -4.66 -23.39
CA ILE A 126 -0.19 -5.21 -22.07
C ILE A 126 1.22 -5.83 -22.10
N ARG A 127 1.59 -6.53 -23.17
CA ARG A 127 2.93 -7.11 -23.37
C ARG A 127 4.05 -6.09 -23.19
N LYS A 128 3.92 -4.94 -23.84
CA LYS A 128 4.96 -3.90 -23.78
C LYS A 128 5.06 -3.31 -22.39
N GLN A 129 3.93 -3.05 -21.74
CA GLN A 129 3.87 -2.47 -20.40
C GLN A 129 4.46 -3.41 -19.35
N LEU A 130 4.11 -4.71 -19.38
CA LEU A 130 4.67 -5.70 -18.46
C LEU A 130 6.18 -5.91 -18.68
N LEU A 131 6.66 -5.90 -19.93
CA LEU A 131 8.09 -5.98 -20.22
C LEU A 131 8.87 -4.73 -19.74
N GLU A 132 8.22 -3.58 -19.70
CA GLU A 132 8.85 -2.35 -19.21
C GLU A 132 9.17 -2.41 -17.71
N VAL A 133 8.38 -3.15 -16.92
CA VAL A 133 8.63 -3.34 -15.49
C VAL A 133 10.03 -3.85 -15.20
N PHE A 134 10.54 -4.78 -16.01
CA PHE A 134 11.89 -5.34 -15.83
C PHE A 134 13.01 -4.33 -16.10
N LYS A 135 12.76 -3.28 -16.88
CA LYS A 135 13.76 -2.22 -17.14
C LYS A 135 13.98 -1.32 -15.92
N PHE A 136 12.92 -1.13 -15.12
CA PHE A 136 12.95 -0.24 -13.95
C PHE A 136 13.24 -0.97 -12.64
N SER A 137 13.10 -2.30 -12.60
CA SER A 137 13.28 -3.10 -11.37
C SER A 137 14.73 -3.48 -11.06
N GLY A 138 15.71 -3.04 -11.86
CA GLY A 138 17.14 -3.36 -11.65
C GLY A 138 17.50 -4.84 -11.88
N HIS A 139 16.59 -5.66 -12.39
CA HIS A 139 16.87 -7.06 -12.72
C HIS A 139 17.92 -7.22 -13.82
N ASN A 140 18.11 -6.19 -14.67
CA ASN A 140 19.12 -6.19 -15.74
C ASN A 140 20.54 -5.84 -15.27
N GLU A 141 20.74 -5.36 -14.04
CA GLU A 141 22.09 -5.00 -13.55
C GLU A 141 22.84 -6.18 -12.91
N ARG A 142 22.21 -7.35 -12.72
CA ARG A 142 22.87 -8.50 -12.09
C ARG A 142 23.72 -9.35 -13.02
N GLU A 143 23.68 -9.14 -14.34
CA GLU A 143 24.41 -9.96 -15.34
C GLU A 143 25.44 -9.25 -16.22
N VAL A 144 25.79 -8.00 -15.95
CA VAL A 144 26.89 -7.33 -16.68
C VAL A 144 27.99 -6.88 -15.71
N GLN A 145 28.52 -7.83 -14.93
CA GLN A 145 29.90 -7.74 -14.46
C GLN A 145 30.76 -8.66 -15.33
N ILE A 146 31.23 -8.14 -16.44
CA ILE A 146 32.39 -8.69 -17.14
C ILE A 146 33.60 -8.31 -16.29
N PRO A 147 34.36 -9.30 -15.72
CA PRO A 147 35.55 -8.99 -14.96
C PRO A 147 36.63 -8.45 -15.90
N GLY A 148 37.16 -7.31 -15.55
CA GLY A 148 38.51 -6.83 -15.81
C GLY A 148 39.13 -7.04 -17.19
N GLN A 149 39.22 -5.96 -17.98
CA GLN A 149 40.40 -5.76 -18.81
C GLN A 149 41.04 -4.42 -18.42
N ALA A 150 42.25 -4.59 -17.87
CA ALA A 150 43.17 -3.52 -17.63
C ALA A 150 43.50 -2.81 -18.96
N ARG A 151 43.59 -1.47 -18.87
CA ARG A 151 44.20 -0.65 -19.93
C ARG A 151 45.67 -1.05 -19.99
N ASN A 152 46.09 -1.51 -21.17
CA ASN A 152 47.38 -1.13 -21.73
C ASN A 152 47.43 -1.51 -23.20
N ASP A 153 48.10 -0.59 -23.95
CA ASP A 153 48.76 -0.73 -25.20
C ASP A 153 47.99 -0.44 -26.50
N ALA A 154 48.32 0.76 -26.95
CA ALA A 154 48.09 1.26 -28.27
C ALA A 154 48.86 0.47 -29.36
N GLN A 155 48.29 0.56 -30.57
CA GLN A 155 48.86 0.19 -31.88
C GLN A 155 48.66 -1.26 -32.34
N SER A 156 47.80 -1.35 -33.28
CA SER A 156 47.77 -2.10 -34.54
C SER A 156 46.45 -2.84 -34.80
N ASN A 157 45.93 -2.63 -36.04
CA ASN A 157 44.95 -3.44 -36.79
C ASN A 157 43.50 -2.97 -36.88
N ALA A 158 43.28 -1.91 -37.66
CA ALA A 158 41.97 -1.42 -38.10
C ALA A 158 41.13 -2.40 -38.97
N ARG A 159 41.62 -3.62 -39.27
CA ARG A 159 40.87 -4.64 -40.02
C ARG A 159 40.26 -5.77 -39.16
N ASN A 160 40.66 -5.91 -37.90
CA ASN A 160 40.10 -6.87 -36.99
C ASN A 160 38.98 -6.29 -36.14
N ASP A 161 38.88 -4.97 -35.99
CA ASP A 161 37.92 -4.29 -35.16
C ASP A 161 36.46 -4.41 -35.70
N ALA A 162 36.28 -4.35 -37.02
CA ALA A 162 34.98 -4.47 -37.66
C ALA A 162 34.37 -5.87 -37.50
N LYS A 163 35.17 -6.95 -37.52
CA LYS A 163 34.68 -8.32 -37.31
C LYS A 163 34.45 -8.62 -35.83
N ASN A 164 35.21 -8.03 -34.92
CA ASN A 164 35.00 -8.16 -33.49
C ASN A 164 33.83 -7.31 -33.00
N SER A 165 33.61 -6.13 -33.56
CA SER A 165 32.44 -5.30 -33.30
C SER A 165 31.15 -6.01 -33.71
N ALA A 166 31.10 -6.54 -34.95
CA ALA A 166 29.92 -7.29 -35.42
C ALA A 166 29.65 -8.59 -34.62
N ARG A 167 30.70 -9.29 -34.12
CA ARG A 167 30.54 -10.44 -33.24
C ARG A 167 30.09 -10.07 -31.84
N ASN A 168 30.54 -8.94 -31.30
CA ASN A 168 30.11 -8.45 -29.99
C ASN A 168 28.68 -7.91 -30.06
N ASP A 169 28.30 -7.25 -31.15
CA ASP A 169 26.94 -6.79 -31.40
C ASP A 169 25.96 -7.99 -31.56
N ALA A 170 26.39 -9.04 -32.27
CA ALA A 170 25.58 -10.26 -32.40
C ALA A 170 25.47 -11.07 -31.12
N LYS A 171 26.52 -11.09 -30.27
CA LYS A 171 26.44 -11.69 -28.92
C LYS A 171 25.58 -10.87 -27.99
N GLY A 172 25.70 -9.54 -28.04
CA GLY A 172 24.87 -8.62 -27.25
C GLY A 172 23.39 -8.67 -27.65
N SER A 173 23.06 -8.82 -28.94
CA SER A 173 21.69 -8.97 -29.41
C SER A 173 21.07 -10.31 -28.97
N ARG A 174 21.79 -11.41 -29.07
CA ARG A 174 21.34 -12.74 -28.59
C ARG A 174 21.14 -12.78 -27.07
N ALA A 175 22.02 -12.16 -26.30
CA ALA A 175 21.87 -12.04 -24.86
C ALA A 175 20.60 -11.25 -24.48
N ARG A 176 20.33 -10.13 -25.17
CA ARG A 176 19.12 -9.34 -24.99
C ARG A 176 17.84 -10.10 -25.39
N GLU A 177 17.88 -10.86 -26.48
CA GLU A 177 16.77 -11.72 -26.89
C GLU A 177 16.48 -12.82 -25.86
N ASN A 178 17.51 -13.50 -25.35
CA ASN A 178 17.34 -14.52 -24.30
C ASN A 178 16.74 -13.92 -23.03
N THR A 179 17.21 -12.76 -22.60
CA THR A 179 16.65 -12.06 -21.42
C THR A 179 15.18 -11.67 -21.63
N LYS A 180 14.83 -11.20 -22.84
CA LYS A 180 13.45 -10.85 -23.17
C LYS A 180 12.53 -12.08 -23.16
N GLU A 181 13.00 -13.21 -23.68
CA GLU A 181 12.21 -14.45 -23.68
C GLU A 181 12.04 -15.02 -22.26
N GLN A 182 13.05 -14.93 -21.41
CA GLN A 182 12.97 -15.29 -19.99
C GLN A 182 11.95 -14.41 -19.26
N ASN A 183 11.99 -13.09 -19.48
CA ASN A 183 11.02 -12.16 -18.89
C ASN A 183 9.59 -12.47 -19.37
N LEU A 184 9.40 -12.79 -20.66
CA LEU A 184 8.09 -13.19 -21.19
C LEU A 184 7.61 -14.52 -20.58
N ALA A 185 8.50 -15.48 -20.34
CA ALA A 185 8.13 -16.73 -19.68
C ALA A 185 7.64 -16.48 -18.25
N GLU A 186 8.32 -15.62 -17.49
CA GLU A 186 7.91 -15.21 -16.14
C GLU A 186 6.57 -14.47 -16.15
N ILE A 187 6.36 -13.56 -17.10
CA ILE A 187 5.07 -12.86 -17.26
C ILE A 187 3.94 -13.86 -17.55
N ARG A 188 4.15 -14.82 -18.46
CA ARG A 188 3.17 -15.86 -18.79
C ARG A 188 2.78 -16.68 -17.56
N GLU A 189 3.77 -17.11 -16.79
CA GLU A 189 3.54 -17.85 -15.56
C GLU A 189 2.71 -17.05 -14.56
N MET A 190 3.07 -15.78 -14.33
CA MET A 190 2.32 -14.90 -13.43
C MET A 190 0.89 -14.65 -13.91
N LEU A 191 0.66 -14.50 -15.21
CA LEU A 191 -0.69 -14.37 -15.78
C LEU A 191 -1.51 -15.65 -15.60
N LEU A 192 -0.91 -16.84 -15.79
CA LEU A 192 -1.57 -18.12 -15.51
C LEU A 192 -1.97 -18.22 -14.03
N LEU A 193 -1.07 -17.88 -13.11
CA LEU A 193 -1.35 -17.84 -11.67
C LEU A 193 -2.44 -16.81 -11.32
N ALA A 194 -2.49 -15.68 -12.02
CA ALA A 194 -3.57 -14.70 -11.91
C ALA A 194 -4.91 -15.16 -12.53
N GLY A 195 -4.99 -16.41 -13.02
CA GLY A 195 -6.21 -17.04 -13.51
C GLY A 195 -6.57 -16.73 -14.97
N PHE A 196 -5.61 -16.25 -15.77
CA PHE A 196 -5.82 -16.10 -17.21
C PHE A 196 -5.56 -17.44 -17.92
N LYS A 197 -6.57 -17.95 -18.62
CA LYS A 197 -6.47 -19.21 -19.37
C LYS A 197 -5.62 -19.10 -20.63
N ASP A 198 -5.58 -17.90 -21.22
CA ASP A 198 -4.85 -17.58 -22.45
C ASP A 198 -4.01 -16.31 -22.21
N PRO A 199 -2.77 -16.44 -21.68
CA PRO A 199 -1.89 -15.32 -21.46
C PRO A 199 -1.51 -14.56 -22.73
N GLU A 200 -1.36 -15.24 -23.87
CA GLU A 200 -0.96 -14.62 -25.13
C GLU A 200 -2.00 -13.62 -25.62
N ARG A 201 -3.27 -14.00 -25.56
CA ARG A 201 -4.37 -13.10 -25.89
C ARG A 201 -4.35 -11.84 -25.02
N VAL A 202 -4.13 -12.00 -23.72
CA VAL A 202 -4.04 -10.85 -22.80
C VAL A 202 -2.84 -9.98 -23.12
N LEU A 203 -1.69 -10.59 -23.39
CA LEU A 203 -0.47 -9.87 -23.73
C LEU A 203 -0.62 -9.02 -25.00
N ASP A 204 -1.34 -9.51 -25.99
CA ASP A 204 -1.53 -8.82 -27.27
C ASP A 204 -2.70 -7.81 -27.24
N SER A 205 -3.51 -7.82 -26.17
CA SER A 205 -4.61 -6.87 -25.99
C SER A 205 -4.11 -5.50 -25.53
N TYR A 206 -4.93 -4.48 -25.82
CA TYR A 206 -4.85 -3.16 -25.22
C TYR A 206 -5.69 -3.10 -23.95
N PRO A 207 -5.40 -2.18 -23.00
CA PRO A 207 -6.18 -2.07 -21.75
C PRO A 207 -7.69 -1.97 -21.97
N HIS A 208 -8.16 -1.19 -22.93
CA HIS A 208 -9.59 -0.99 -23.21
C HIS A 208 -10.32 -2.23 -23.76
N GLU A 209 -9.60 -3.28 -24.17
CA GLU A 209 -10.16 -4.54 -24.62
C GLU A 209 -10.41 -5.55 -23.49
N LEU A 210 -9.96 -5.23 -22.26
CA LEU A 210 -10.06 -6.08 -21.09
C LEU A 210 -11.17 -5.59 -20.15
N SER A 211 -11.83 -6.51 -19.44
CA SER A 211 -12.78 -6.15 -18.39
C SER A 211 -12.07 -5.56 -17.17
N GLY A 212 -12.79 -4.81 -16.32
CA GLY A 212 -12.22 -4.19 -15.11
C GLY A 212 -11.51 -5.19 -14.19
N GLY A 213 -12.10 -6.36 -13.95
CA GLY A 213 -11.45 -7.41 -13.15
C GLY A 213 -10.23 -8.05 -13.83
N MET A 214 -10.19 -8.09 -15.18
CA MET A 214 -8.99 -8.51 -15.91
C MET A 214 -7.89 -7.47 -15.81
N LEU A 215 -8.21 -6.19 -15.98
CA LEU A 215 -7.27 -5.09 -15.82
C LEU A 215 -6.66 -5.07 -14.40
N GLN A 216 -7.50 -5.25 -13.39
CA GLN A 216 -7.03 -5.28 -12.00
C GLN A 216 -6.04 -6.44 -11.77
N ARG A 217 -6.32 -7.63 -12.30
CA ARG A 217 -5.39 -8.77 -12.23
C ARG A 217 -4.09 -8.50 -12.99
N VAL A 218 -4.14 -7.82 -14.13
CA VAL A 218 -2.93 -7.37 -14.85
C VAL A 218 -2.12 -6.38 -13.99
N CYS A 219 -2.77 -5.42 -13.32
CA CYS A 219 -2.08 -4.49 -12.42
C CYS A 219 -1.45 -5.20 -11.22
N ILE A 220 -2.10 -6.25 -10.68
CA ILE A 220 -1.52 -7.08 -9.61
C ILE A 220 -0.27 -7.80 -10.12
N VAL A 221 -0.33 -8.43 -11.29
CA VAL A 221 0.84 -9.07 -11.92
C VAL A 221 1.95 -8.04 -12.12
N MET A 222 1.64 -6.87 -12.69
CA MET A 222 2.59 -5.78 -12.90
C MET A 222 3.29 -5.36 -11.60
N ALA A 223 2.55 -5.23 -10.50
CA ALA A 223 3.08 -4.85 -9.20
C ALA A 223 3.97 -5.94 -8.57
N LEU A 224 3.71 -7.24 -8.85
CA LEU A 224 4.43 -8.37 -8.28
C LEU A 224 5.63 -8.84 -9.10
N LEU A 225 5.68 -8.55 -10.40
CA LEU A 225 6.81 -8.92 -11.27
C LEU A 225 8.18 -8.47 -10.74
N PRO A 226 8.34 -7.26 -10.13
CA PRO A 226 9.60 -6.86 -9.51
C PRO A 226 9.96 -7.65 -8.26
N LYS A 227 9.07 -8.49 -7.74
CA LYS A 227 9.18 -9.21 -6.45
C LYS A 227 9.40 -8.24 -5.29
N PRO A 228 8.52 -7.23 -5.12
CA PRO A 228 8.65 -6.27 -4.05
C PRO A 228 8.46 -6.96 -2.70
N ARG A 229 9.02 -6.39 -1.64
CA ARG A 229 8.77 -6.91 -0.29
C ARG A 229 7.43 -6.45 0.29
N LEU A 230 6.90 -5.32 -0.19
CA LEU A 230 5.62 -4.76 0.23
C LEU A 230 4.83 -4.28 -0.99
N ILE A 231 3.54 -4.62 -1.02
CA ILE A 231 2.55 -4.00 -1.90
C ILE A 231 1.62 -3.13 -1.05
N ILE A 232 1.40 -1.88 -1.47
CA ILE A 232 0.34 -1.02 -0.96
C ILE A 232 -0.81 -1.08 -1.97
N ALA A 233 -1.92 -1.70 -1.59
CA ALA A 233 -3.11 -1.83 -2.42
C ALA A 233 -4.20 -0.87 -1.90
N ASP A 234 -4.36 0.26 -2.57
CA ASP A 234 -5.33 1.30 -2.18
C ASP A 234 -6.66 1.09 -2.88
N GLU A 235 -7.63 0.55 -2.13
CA GLU A 235 -8.96 0.18 -2.60
C GLU A 235 -8.96 -0.59 -3.94
N PRO A 236 -8.20 -1.69 -4.06
CA PRO A 236 -7.92 -2.33 -5.34
C PRO A 236 -9.14 -2.96 -6.02
N THR A 237 -10.29 -2.95 -5.39
CA THR A 237 -11.52 -3.57 -5.89
C THR A 237 -12.71 -2.62 -5.97
N THR A 238 -12.49 -1.33 -5.73
CA THR A 238 -13.53 -0.30 -5.91
C THR A 238 -13.98 -0.30 -7.39
N ALA A 239 -15.27 -0.19 -7.64
CA ALA A 239 -15.92 -0.27 -8.95
C ALA A 239 -16.00 -1.68 -9.59
N LEU A 240 -15.71 -2.75 -8.83
CA LEU A 240 -15.96 -4.14 -9.25
C LEU A 240 -17.19 -4.70 -8.53
N ASP A 241 -17.89 -5.63 -9.18
CA ASP A 241 -18.94 -6.38 -8.50
C ASP A 241 -18.38 -7.32 -7.41
N VAL A 242 -19.23 -7.69 -6.43
CA VAL A 242 -18.81 -8.45 -5.24
C VAL A 242 -18.10 -9.76 -5.59
N THR A 243 -18.56 -10.46 -6.64
CA THR A 243 -17.97 -11.74 -7.06
C THR A 243 -16.57 -11.53 -7.64
N VAL A 244 -16.38 -10.51 -8.46
CA VAL A 244 -15.09 -10.17 -9.07
C VAL A 244 -14.14 -9.61 -8.00
N GLN A 245 -14.63 -8.84 -7.03
CA GLN A 245 -13.83 -8.39 -5.88
C GLN A 245 -13.18 -9.55 -5.13
N ALA A 246 -13.98 -10.56 -4.76
CA ALA A 246 -13.45 -11.73 -4.06
C ALA A 246 -12.39 -12.47 -4.88
N GLN A 247 -12.61 -12.63 -6.20
CA GLN A 247 -11.64 -13.28 -7.09
C GLN A 247 -10.32 -12.49 -7.20
N VAL A 248 -10.39 -11.17 -7.32
CA VAL A 248 -9.20 -10.31 -7.43
C VAL A 248 -8.37 -10.34 -6.15
N LEU A 249 -9.03 -10.28 -4.99
CA LEU A 249 -8.35 -10.34 -3.69
C LEU A 249 -7.75 -11.73 -3.40
N ALA A 250 -8.44 -12.80 -3.80
CA ALA A 250 -7.89 -14.15 -3.71
C ALA A 250 -6.61 -14.30 -4.55
N VAL A 251 -6.60 -13.75 -5.77
CA VAL A 251 -5.41 -13.71 -6.64
C VAL A 251 -4.29 -12.90 -5.99
N LEU A 252 -4.60 -11.72 -5.45
CA LEU A 252 -3.60 -10.89 -4.76
C LEU A 252 -2.98 -11.65 -3.59
N LYS A 253 -3.80 -12.31 -2.76
CA LYS A 253 -3.34 -13.08 -1.60
C LYS A 253 -2.48 -14.26 -2.02
N ASP A 254 -2.94 -15.10 -2.94
CA ASP A 254 -2.20 -16.28 -3.42
C ASP A 254 -0.83 -15.88 -4.03
N LEU A 255 -0.81 -14.86 -4.88
CA LEU A 255 0.43 -14.39 -5.49
C LEU A 255 1.39 -13.75 -4.47
N ALA A 256 0.87 -12.97 -3.51
CA ALA A 256 1.68 -12.38 -2.45
C ALA A 256 2.30 -13.43 -1.53
N GLU A 257 1.54 -14.46 -1.15
CA GLU A 257 2.04 -15.60 -0.36
C GLU A 257 3.13 -16.37 -1.10
N ARG A 258 2.95 -16.65 -2.40
CA ARG A 258 3.94 -17.35 -3.24
C ARG A 258 5.25 -16.58 -3.39
N THR A 259 5.17 -15.25 -3.44
CA THR A 259 6.34 -14.38 -3.60
C THR A 259 6.95 -13.95 -2.27
N GLY A 260 6.31 -14.25 -1.14
CA GLY A 260 6.72 -13.79 0.19
C GLY A 260 6.55 -12.27 0.37
N THR A 261 5.68 -11.65 -0.42
CA THR A 261 5.41 -10.20 -0.41
C THR A 261 4.40 -9.86 0.68
N ALA A 262 4.70 -8.88 1.54
CA ALA A 262 3.71 -8.32 2.46
C ALA A 262 2.72 -7.43 1.71
N VAL A 263 1.49 -7.30 2.24
CA VAL A 263 0.44 -6.48 1.64
C VAL A 263 -0.12 -5.50 2.67
N LEU A 264 -0.13 -4.20 2.36
CA LEU A 264 -0.96 -3.20 3.02
C LEU A 264 -2.23 -3.02 2.19
N LEU A 265 -3.31 -3.65 2.61
CA LEU A 265 -4.63 -3.51 1.98
C LEU A 265 -5.37 -2.32 2.59
N ILE A 266 -5.70 -1.32 1.80
CA ILE A 266 -6.58 -0.23 2.18
C ILE A 266 -7.98 -0.52 1.65
N THR A 267 -8.97 -0.49 2.55
CA THR A 267 -10.37 -0.75 2.19
C THR A 267 -11.33 -0.10 3.19
N HIS A 268 -12.57 0.04 2.81
CA HIS A 268 -13.66 0.42 3.72
C HIS A 268 -14.53 -0.80 4.11
N ASN A 269 -14.25 -1.99 3.60
CA ASN A 269 -15.06 -3.19 3.79
C ASN A 269 -14.44 -4.15 4.83
N MET A 270 -15.03 -4.20 6.03
CA MET A 270 -14.62 -5.10 7.11
C MET A 270 -14.83 -6.60 6.79
N GLY A 271 -15.81 -6.93 5.93
CA GLY A 271 -16.03 -8.31 5.48
C GLY A 271 -14.83 -8.84 4.68
N ILE A 272 -14.23 -8.00 3.82
CA ILE A 272 -12.98 -8.31 3.11
C ILE A 272 -11.83 -8.50 4.10
N VAL A 273 -11.71 -7.58 5.07
CA VAL A 273 -10.64 -7.65 6.09
C VAL A 273 -10.69 -8.96 6.86
N SER A 274 -11.90 -9.41 7.25
CA SER A 274 -12.09 -10.65 8.01
C SER A 274 -11.61 -11.91 7.27
N GLN A 275 -11.64 -11.89 5.94
CA GLN A 275 -11.28 -13.04 5.09
C GLN A 275 -9.79 -13.09 4.74
N TYR A 276 -9.17 -11.93 4.56
CA TYR A 276 -7.85 -11.87 3.92
C TYR A 276 -6.74 -11.38 4.83
N ALA A 277 -7.03 -10.53 5.84
CA ALA A 277 -6.00 -9.90 6.63
C ALA A 277 -5.61 -10.68 7.88
N ASP A 278 -4.34 -10.60 8.26
CA ASP A 278 -3.79 -11.16 9.50
C ASP A 278 -4.01 -10.18 10.67
N ARG A 279 -3.73 -8.90 10.42
CA ARG A 279 -3.93 -7.79 11.36
C ARG A 279 -4.63 -6.63 10.68
N VAL A 280 -5.32 -5.82 11.49
CA VAL A 280 -6.05 -4.64 11.01
C VAL A 280 -5.78 -3.42 11.89
N ALA A 281 -5.64 -2.26 11.26
CA ALA A 281 -5.71 -0.97 11.90
C ALA A 281 -6.99 -0.25 11.44
N VAL A 282 -7.81 0.16 12.38
CA VAL A 282 -9.03 0.92 12.14
C VAL A 282 -8.71 2.39 12.24
N MET A 283 -8.96 3.13 11.18
CA MET A 283 -8.67 4.56 11.07
C MET A 283 -9.95 5.39 11.07
N TYR A 284 -10.01 6.40 11.92
CA TYR A 284 -11.08 7.37 11.96
C TYR A 284 -10.53 8.80 12.02
N ALA A 285 -11.02 9.68 11.14
CA ALA A 285 -10.69 11.10 11.14
C ALA A 285 -9.20 11.39 11.33
N GLY A 286 -8.33 10.70 10.58
CA GLY A 286 -6.88 10.91 10.58
C GLY A 286 -6.08 10.19 11.67
N ARG A 287 -6.71 9.38 12.54
CA ARG A 287 -6.04 8.63 13.62
C ARG A 287 -6.33 7.14 13.58
N ILE A 288 -5.39 6.31 14.00
CA ILE A 288 -5.67 4.91 14.31
C ILE A 288 -6.40 4.88 15.66
N VAL A 289 -7.62 4.33 15.66
CA VAL A 289 -8.45 4.23 16.85
C VAL A 289 -8.44 2.84 17.47
N GLU A 290 -8.14 1.81 16.69
CA GLU A 290 -7.96 0.43 17.15
C GLU A 290 -7.03 -0.31 16.21
N CYS A 291 -6.20 -1.21 16.74
CA CYS A 291 -5.32 -2.06 15.94
C CYS A 291 -5.08 -3.39 16.65
N GLY A 292 -5.09 -4.48 15.87
CA GLY A 292 -4.85 -5.81 16.43
C GLY A 292 -4.93 -6.93 15.41
N PRO A 293 -4.76 -8.20 15.85
CA PRO A 293 -5.11 -9.36 15.06
C PRO A 293 -6.57 -9.28 14.64
N VAL A 294 -6.86 -9.64 13.39
CA VAL A 294 -8.22 -9.50 12.83
C VAL A 294 -9.26 -10.19 13.71
N ARG A 295 -8.99 -11.41 14.20
CA ARG A 295 -9.91 -12.14 15.09
C ARG A 295 -10.23 -11.36 16.37
N ASP A 296 -9.20 -10.79 17.01
CA ASP A 296 -9.40 -10.04 18.25
C ASP A 296 -10.24 -8.78 18.03
N VAL A 297 -9.97 -8.05 16.93
CA VAL A 297 -10.72 -6.84 16.59
C VAL A 297 -12.18 -7.15 16.19
N ILE A 298 -12.44 -8.31 15.57
CA ILE A 298 -13.81 -8.73 15.19
C ILE A 298 -14.56 -9.28 16.39
N ASP A 299 -13.93 -10.19 17.17
CA ASP A 299 -14.61 -10.90 18.25
C ASP A 299 -14.76 -10.04 19.52
N ARG A 300 -13.82 -9.12 19.75
CA ARG A 300 -13.73 -8.29 20.95
C ARG A 300 -13.37 -6.83 20.60
N PRO A 301 -14.16 -6.15 19.75
CA PRO A 301 -13.88 -4.77 19.37
C PRO A 301 -13.92 -3.84 20.58
N MET A 302 -12.84 -3.11 20.81
CA MET A 302 -12.67 -2.22 21.96
C MET A 302 -13.24 -0.82 21.68
N HIS A 303 -13.01 -0.29 20.47
CA HIS A 303 -13.44 1.07 20.12
C HIS A 303 -14.89 1.08 19.61
N PRO A 304 -15.76 2.00 20.08
CA PRO A 304 -17.17 2.06 19.64
C PRO A 304 -17.34 2.27 18.12
N TYR A 305 -16.41 2.95 17.46
CA TYR A 305 -16.41 3.07 16.00
C TYR A 305 -16.23 1.71 15.31
N THR A 306 -15.29 0.89 15.77
CA THR A 306 -15.08 -0.48 15.26
C THR A 306 -16.33 -1.32 15.43
N GLN A 307 -16.99 -1.23 16.60
CA GLN A 307 -18.25 -1.92 16.86
C GLN A 307 -19.35 -1.48 15.89
N GLY A 308 -19.41 -0.18 15.57
CA GLY A 308 -20.34 0.36 14.58
C GLY A 308 -20.06 -0.14 13.16
N LEU A 309 -18.77 -0.20 12.76
CA LEU A 309 -18.39 -0.76 11.45
C LEU A 309 -18.76 -2.24 11.32
N LEU A 310 -18.54 -3.03 12.37
CA LEU A 310 -18.90 -4.46 12.40
C LEU A 310 -20.41 -4.68 12.41
N ALA A 311 -21.16 -3.82 13.08
CA ALA A 311 -22.63 -3.84 13.10
C ALA A 311 -23.26 -3.40 11.77
N ALA A 312 -22.52 -2.79 10.88
CA ALA A 312 -22.97 -2.42 9.54
C ALA A 312 -22.72 -3.51 8.49
N ILE A 313 -22.08 -4.63 8.85
CA ILE A 313 -21.81 -5.75 7.93
C ILE A 313 -23.08 -6.58 7.75
N PRO A 314 -23.65 -6.70 6.52
CA PRO A 314 -24.89 -7.43 6.30
C PRO A 314 -24.84 -8.90 6.71
N GLU A 315 -23.70 -9.57 6.48
CA GLU A 315 -23.50 -10.99 6.78
C GLU A 315 -23.55 -11.32 8.27
N ASN A 316 -23.38 -10.33 9.13
CA ASN A 316 -23.48 -10.51 10.59
C ASN A 316 -24.92 -10.46 11.11
N HIS A 317 -25.89 -10.20 10.26
CA HIS A 317 -27.30 -10.07 10.65
C HIS A 317 -28.19 -11.13 10.00
N SER A 318 -28.94 -11.86 10.81
CA SER A 318 -30.00 -12.78 10.36
C SER A 318 -31.23 -12.05 9.77
N ASP A 319 -31.41 -10.76 10.11
CA ASP A 319 -32.50 -9.91 9.62
C ASP A 319 -31.91 -8.54 9.17
N MET A 320 -31.99 -8.27 7.87
CA MET A 320 -31.55 -7.01 7.27
C MET A 320 -32.21 -5.75 7.86
N ARG A 321 -33.35 -5.90 8.54
CA ARG A 321 -34.04 -4.79 9.24
C ARG A 321 -33.30 -4.32 10.49
N ASN A 322 -32.35 -5.09 10.99
CA ASN A 322 -31.56 -4.78 12.18
C ASN A 322 -30.18 -4.18 11.85
N LEU A 323 -29.91 -3.89 10.58
CA LEU A 323 -28.69 -3.18 10.17
C LEU A 323 -28.61 -1.82 10.85
N ARG A 324 -27.58 -1.63 11.68
CA ARG A 324 -27.28 -0.34 12.31
C ARG A 324 -26.18 0.35 11.54
N SER A 325 -26.47 1.53 11.03
CA SER A 325 -25.45 2.41 10.44
C SER A 325 -24.92 3.40 11.50
N ILE A 326 -23.66 3.74 11.38
CA ILE A 326 -23.07 4.81 12.21
C ILE A 326 -23.72 6.13 11.78
N PRO A 327 -24.34 6.91 12.68
CA PRO A 327 -25.01 8.15 12.31
C PRO A 327 -24.04 9.23 11.81
N GLY A 328 -24.49 10.07 10.89
CA GLY A 328 -23.71 11.20 10.34
C GLY A 328 -22.56 10.77 9.41
N SER A 329 -21.60 11.65 9.20
CA SER A 329 -20.43 11.47 8.34
C SER A 329 -19.14 11.78 9.09
N VAL A 330 -18.00 11.33 8.54
CA VAL A 330 -16.68 11.72 9.06
C VAL A 330 -16.54 13.24 8.97
N PRO A 331 -16.11 13.94 10.04
CA PRO A 331 -15.91 15.38 10.01
C PRO A 331 -14.85 15.77 8.98
N HIS A 332 -14.95 16.97 8.43
CA HIS A 332 -13.89 17.51 7.57
C HIS A 332 -12.60 17.71 8.37
N ALA A 333 -11.46 17.54 7.72
CA ALA A 333 -10.16 17.66 8.39
C ALA A 333 -9.93 19.04 9.05
N ARG A 334 -10.59 20.11 8.56
CA ARG A 334 -10.58 21.45 9.20
C ARG A 334 -11.26 21.47 10.56
N ASP A 335 -12.19 20.54 10.80
CA ASP A 335 -13.00 20.47 12.02
C ASP A 335 -12.45 19.43 13.01
N PHE A 336 -11.29 18.85 12.74
CA PHE A 336 -10.71 17.85 13.62
C PHE A 336 -10.34 18.44 14.99
N VAL A 337 -10.95 17.89 16.02
CA VAL A 337 -10.65 18.24 17.41
C VAL A 337 -9.40 17.51 17.91
N LYS A 338 -8.75 18.04 18.97
CA LYS A 338 -7.60 17.40 19.60
C LYS A 338 -7.99 16.15 20.38
N GLY A 339 -9.16 16.14 21.02
CA GLY A 339 -9.71 15.06 21.82
C GLY A 339 -10.25 13.89 20.98
N CYS A 340 -11.33 13.28 21.48
CA CYS A 340 -11.98 12.18 20.78
C CYS A 340 -12.76 12.68 19.56
N ARG A 341 -12.26 12.39 18.35
CA ARG A 341 -12.88 12.81 17.10
C ARG A 341 -14.18 12.10 16.76
N PHE A 342 -14.46 10.99 17.45
CA PHE A 342 -15.69 10.20 17.28
C PHE A 342 -16.80 10.57 18.28
N ALA A 343 -16.55 11.46 19.24
CA ALA A 343 -17.46 11.78 20.36
C ALA A 343 -18.89 12.11 19.90
N ASP A 344 -19.04 12.97 18.88
CA ASP A 344 -20.36 13.42 18.39
C ASP A 344 -21.17 12.33 17.68
N ARG A 345 -20.54 11.25 17.22
CA ARG A 345 -21.17 10.09 16.54
C ARG A 345 -21.22 8.86 17.45
N CYS A 346 -20.65 8.93 18.66
CA CYS A 346 -20.49 7.79 19.55
C CYS A 346 -21.75 7.57 20.42
N GLU A 347 -22.57 6.56 20.06
CA GLU A 347 -23.75 6.20 20.84
C GLU A 347 -23.41 5.86 22.30
N LYS A 348 -22.26 5.20 22.54
CA LYS A 348 -21.78 4.89 23.90
C LYS A 348 -21.43 6.16 24.70
N CYS A 349 -20.80 7.14 24.06
CA CYS A 349 -20.53 8.43 24.69
C CYS A 349 -21.85 9.13 25.06
N MET A 350 -22.86 9.14 24.18
CA MET A 350 -24.16 9.74 24.45
C MET A 350 -24.87 9.17 25.67
N ASN A 351 -24.60 7.89 25.98
CA ASN A 351 -25.21 7.16 27.11
C ASN A 351 -24.26 7.02 28.32
N ALA A 352 -23.05 7.57 28.26
CA ALA A 352 -22.06 7.48 29.33
C ALA A 352 -22.35 8.47 30.48
N SER A 353 -21.55 8.35 31.57
CA SER A 353 -21.57 9.31 32.68
C SER A 353 -21.22 10.72 32.22
N ALA A 354 -21.65 11.73 32.98
CA ALA A 354 -21.34 13.13 32.68
C ALA A 354 -19.82 13.39 32.63
N GLU A 355 -19.04 12.70 33.46
CA GLU A 355 -17.60 12.79 33.50
C GLU A 355 -16.95 12.27 32.21
N ILE A 356 -17.34 11.10 31.75
CA ILE A 356 -16.82 10.52 30.48
C ILE A 356 -17.23 11.36 29.29
N LYS A 357 -18.48 11.84 29.23
CA LYS A 357 -18.93 12.79 28.20
C LYS A 357 -18.05 14.02 28.15
N ALA A 358 -17.79 14.62 29.30
CA ALA A 358 -16.92 15.79 29.39
C ALA A 358 -15.51 15.52 28.86
N ARG A 359 -14.92 14.38 29.21
CA ARG A 359 -13.60 13.96 28.69
C ARG A 359 -13.63 13.72 27.19
N CYS A 360 -14.63 13.01 26.65
CA CYS A 360 -14.77 12.74 25.22
C CYS A 360 -14.87 14.04 24.39
N HIS A 361 -15.54 15.06 24.89
CA HIS A 361 -15.71 16.37 24.24
C HIS A 361 -14.61 17.39 24.62
N SER A 362 -13.67 17.01 25.47
CA SER A 362 -12.53 17.87 25.83
C SER A 362 -11.43 17.82 24.76
N SER A 363 -10.37 18.60 24.99
CA SER A 363 -9.14 18.52 24.17
C SER A 363 -8.18 17.40 24.62
N GLU A 364 -8.54 16.61 25.62
CA GLU A 364 -7.76 15.48 26.11
C GLU A 364 -7.72 14.37 25.04
N VAL A 365 -6.54 13.87 24.75
CA VAL A 365 -6.36 12.74 23.81
C VAL A 365 -6.78 11.46 24.51
N PRO A 366 -7.64 10.63 23.90
CA PRO A 366 -8.03 9.35 24.49
C PRO A 366 -6.82 8.46 24.79
N PRO A 367 -6.77 7.80 25.97
CA PRO A 367 -5.68 6.91 26.32
C PRO A 367 -5.63 5.70 25.38
N CYS A 368 -4.41 5.20 25.12
CA CYS A 368 -4.22 3.94 24.44
C CYS A 368 -4.38 2.79 25.45
N VAL A 369 -5.45 2.03 25.34
CA VAL A 369 -5.71 0.84 26.14
C VAL A 369 -5.13 -0.37 25.45
N GLY A 370 -4.39 -1.22 26.18
CA GLY A 370 -3.65 -2.34 25.59
C GLY A 370 -2.32 -1.91 24.94
N GLU A 371 -1.77 -0.74 25.28
CA GLU A 371 -0.47 -0.32 24.77
C GLU A 371 0.60 -1.38 25.11
N GLY A 372 1.40 -1.75 24.08
CA GLY A 372 2.41 -2.81 24.19
C GLY A 372 1.84 -4.24 24.01
N THR A 373 0.54 -4.41 23.90
CA THR A 373 -0.09 -5.70 23.53
C THR A 373 -0.38 -5.77 22.03
N PRO A 374 -0.63 -6.96 21.47
CA PRO A 374 -1.00 -7.10 20.06
C PRO A 374 -2.31 -6.41 19.65
N HIS A 375 -3.26 -6.22 20.61
CA HIS A 375 -4.55 -5.58 20.41
C HIS A 375 -4.69 -4.37 21.32
N TYR A 376 -4.89 -3.19 20.75
CA TYR A 376 -5.01 -1.93 21.48
C TYR A 376 -6.04 -0.99 20.83
N ALA A 377 -6.58 -0.08 21.63
CA ALA A 377 -7.51 0.95 21.16
C ALA A 377 -7.33 2.28 21.91
N SER A 378 -7.64 3.38 21.24
CA SER A 378 -7.59 4.74 21.82
C SER A 378 -9.00 5.21 22.18
N CYS A 379 -9.47 4.93 23.41
CA CYS A 379 -10.83 5.24 23.84
C CYS A 379 -10.93 5.41 25.36
N PHE A 380 -11.62 6.47 25.84
CA PHE A 380 -11.89 6.66 27.27
C PHE A 380 -12.78 5.56 27.85
N LEU A 381 -13.78 5.12 27.09
CA LEU A 381 -14.71 4.06 27.53
C LEU A 381 -14.04 2.68 27.63
N ALA A 382 -13.10 2.39 26.75
CA ALA A 382 -12.35 1.13 26.82
C ALA A 382 -11.34 1.10 27.99
N ALA A 383 -10.96 2.26 28.52
CA ALA A 383 -10.08 2.36 29.69
C ALA A 383 -10.80 2.06 31.01
N GLU A 384 -12.12 2.07 31.03
CA GLU A 384 -12.95 1.84 32.23
C GLU A 384 -13.63 0.46 32.21
N SER A 385 -13.47 -0.30 31.13
CA SER A 385 -14.00 -1.67 30.95
C SER A 385 -12.96 -2.71 31.35
#